data_26745f0f895f7090693d0724e264905c
#
_entry.id   26745f0f895f7090693d0724e264905c
#
_cell.length_a   1.000
_cell.length_b   1.000
_cell.length_c   1.000
_cell.angle_alpha   90.00
_cell.angle_beta   90.00
_cell.angle_gamma   90.00
#
_symmetry.space_group_name_H-M   'P 1'
#
loop_
_entity.id
_entity.type
_entity.pdbx_description
1 polymer ?
#
loop_
_entity_poly.entity_id
_entity_poly.type
_entity_poly.pdbx_seq_one_letter_code
_entity_poly.pdbx_strand_id
1 'polypeptide(L)'
;MAKEIKYGVEARKALEAGVNQLADTVRVTLGPKGRNVVLDKSFGAPLITNDGVTIAKDIELEDPFENMGAQIVKEVATKTNDVAGDGTTTATVLAQAMINAGMKNLAAGANPIILRKGMKKATNAAVEAIGNMSEQVGGKEQIAKVASISAADEEVGQLVADAMEKVSQDGVITIEESKTMKTELDLVEGMQFDRGYISAYMATDMEKMVAELDDPYILITDKKISNIQEILPLLEQIVQSGAKLLIIAEDIEGEALTTLIVNKLRGTFSVVGVKAPGYGDRRKAMLEDIAILTGGTVVSEEVGIELKDATMDMLGRAKSVKVEKENTVIVDGAGDKAAIKARVGQFKSQIEVTTSDFDREKLQERLAKLSGGVAVIRVGAATETEMKEAKLRLEDALAATRAAVEEGIIAGGGSAYIHAAKAVKEMAKELTGDEKTGAEIVLKALEAPLYHIAANAGLEGSVIINKVAESEAGVGFDALSETYVNMVESGIIDPAKVTRSALQNATSVASTLLTTESVVADIKEDTPAPAMPAGGGMGMM
;
A
#
# COMPACT_ATOMS: atom_id res chain seq x y z
N MET A 1 32.59 -8.62 8.89
CA MET A 1 32.02 -9.98 8.73
C MET A 1 32.60 -10.62 7.47
N ALA A 2 32.95 -11.91 7.51
CA ALA A 2 33.38 -12.65 6.33
C ALA A 2 32.18 -12.88 5.41
N LYS A 3 32.42 -13.00 4.10
CA LYS A 3 31.38 -13.23 3.10
C LYS A 3 31.50 -14.62 2.49
N GLU A 4 30.37 -15.26 2.28
CA GLU A 4 30.25 -16.46 1.47
C GLU A 4 29.73 -16.05 0.08
N ILE A 5 30.29 -16.64 -0.97
CA ILE A 5 29.95 -16.27 -2.35
C ILE A 5 29.58 -17.55 -3.12
N LYS A 6 28.42 -17.55 -3.75
CA LYS A 6 28.01 -18.60 -4.71
C LYS A 6 27.99 -18.04 -6.12
N TYR A 7 28.29 -18.86 -7.11
CA TYR A 7 28.40 -18.46 -8.50
C TYR A 7 27.55 -19.35 -9.42
N GLY A 8 27.19 -18.81 -10.58
CA GLY A 8 26.61 -19.55 -11.71
C GLY A 8 25.36 -20.33 -11.32
N VAL A 9 25.38 -21.63 -11.61
CA VAL A 9 24.22 -22.52 -11.40
C VAL A 9 23.85 -22.65 -9.93
N GLU A 10 24.82 -22.67 -9.03
CA GLU A 10 24.56 -22.80 -7.58
C GLU A 10 23.86 -21.55 -7.02
N ALA A 11 24.34 -20.36 -7.41
CA ALA A 11 23.72 -19.10 -7.04
C ALA A 11 22.27 -19.03 -7.54
N ARG A 12 22.05 -19.36 -8.83
CA ARG A 12 20.73 -19.33 -9.45
C ARG A 12 19.75 -20.32 -8.82
N LYS A 13 20.19 -21.54 -8.49
CA LYS A 13 19.34 -22.55 -7.82
C LYS A 13 18.91 -22.11 -6.42
N ALA A 14 19.80 -21.50 -5.65
CA ALA A 14 19.46 -21.02 -4.32
C ALA A 14 18.42 -19.88 -4.41
N LEU A 15 18.63 -18.91 -5.31
CA LEU A 15 17.65 -17.83 -5.54
C LEU A 15 16.29 -18.38 -5.99
N GLU A 16 16.27 -19.33 -6.96
CA GLU A 16 15.04 -19.97 -7.47
C GLU A 16 14.30 -20.72 -6.35
N ALA A 17 15.01 -21.42 -5.46
CA ALA A 17 14.40 -22.09 -4.32
C ALA A 17 13.68 -21.11 -3.39
N GLY A 18 14.33 -19.99 -3.03
CA GLY A 18 13.71 -18.96 -2.20
C GLY A 18 12.49 -18.29 -2.86
N VAL A 19 12.60 -17.97 -4.16
CA VAL A 19 11.47 -17.47 -4.95
C VAL A 19 10.27 -18.42 -4.89
N ASN A 20 10.52 -19.72 -5.09
CA ASN A 20 9.46 -20.73 -5.10
C ASN A 20 8.84 -20.90 -3.71
N GLN A 21 9.62 -20.95 -2.64
CA GLN A 21 9.09 -21.09 -1.28
C GLN A 21 8.13 -19.93 -0.93
N LEU A 22 8.51 -18.69 -1.21
CA LEU A 22 7.64 -17.55 -0.97
C LEU A 22 6.40 -17.59 -1.88
N ALA A 23 6.58 -17.73 -3.18
CA ALA A 23 5.48 -17.66 -4.14
C ALA A 23 4.48 -18.81 -3.97
N ASP A 24 4.94 -20.03 -3.64
CA ASP A 24 4.10 -21.19 -3.39
C ASP A 24 3.23 -20.99 -2.14
N THR A 25 3.73 -20.26 -1.13
CA THR A 25 2.97 -19.92 0.06
C THR A 25 1.91 -18.87 -0.24
N VAL A 26 2.21 -17.86 -1.07
CA VAL A 26 1.28 -16.78 -1.40
C VAL A 26 0.20 -17.25 -2.39
N ARG A 27 0.53 -18.02 -3.42
CA ARG A 27 -0.39 -18.40 -4.52
C ARG A 27 -1.62 -19.19 -4.09
N VAL A 28 -1.59 -19.84 -2.91
CA VAL A 28 -2.74 -20.59 -2.39
C VAL A 28 -3.94 -19.71 -2.06
N THR A 29 -3.72 -18.42 -1.93
CA THR A 29 -4.77 -17.43 -1.62
C THR A 29 -5.50 -16.92 -2.87
N LEU A 30 -5.00 -17.22 -4.08
CA LEU A 30 -5.49 -16.61 -5.32
C LEU A 30 -6.85 -17.18 -5.76
N GLY A 31 -7.77 -16.28 -6.08
CA GLY A 31 -9.08 -16.58 -6.65
C GLY A 31 -10.16 -16.92 -5.62
N PRO A 32 -11.43 -17.12 -6.07
CA PRO A 32 -12.59 -17.24 -5.18
C PRO A 32 -12.61 -18.53 -4.34
N LYS A 33 -11.82 -19.54 -4.72
CA LYS A 33 -11.59 -20.77 -3.93
C LYS A 33 -10.19 -20.80 -3.29
N GLY A 34 -9.53 -19.64 -3.22
CA GLY A 34 -8.28 -19.45 -2.48
C GLY A 34 -8.45 -19.70 -0.98
N ARG A 35 -7.35 -19.95 -0.29
CA ARG A 35 -7.33 -20.30 1.13
C ARG A 35 -6.45 -19.34 1.89
N ASN A 36 -6.73 -19.16 3.17
CA ASN A 36 -5.94 -18.33 4.06
C ASN A 36 -4.62 -19.03 4.45
N VAL A 37 -3.63 -18.21 4.76
CA VAL A 37 -2.36 -18.61 5.37
C VAL A 37 -2.37 -18.19 6.83
N VAL A 38 -1.79 -19.01 7.71
CA VAL A 38 -1.62 -18.69 9.13
C VAL A 38 -0.19 -18.27 9.36
N LEU A 39 0.00 -17.06 9.88
CA LEU A 39 1.29 -16.48 10.20
C LEU A 39 1.49 -16.49 11.71
N ASP A 40 2.62 -17.01 12.18
CA ASP A 40 3.00 -16.95 13.58
C ASP A 40 3.38 -15.50 13.96
N LYS A 41 3.04 -15.09 15.16
CA LYS A 41 3.41 -13.78 15.69
C LYS A 41 4.15 -13.94 17.01
N SER A 42 5.27 -13.24 17.14
CA SER A 42 6.09 -13.27 18.35
C SER A 42 5.30 -12.88 19.62
N PHE A 43 4.24 -12.10 19.45
CA PHE A 43 3.32 -11.67 20.51
C PHE A 43 1.89 -11.68 19.99
N GLY A 44 0.95 -12.19 20.81
CA GLY A 44 -0.47 -12.25 20.49
C GLY A 44 -0.90 -13.54 19.79
N ALA A 45 -2.07 -13.51 19.17
CA ALA A 45 -2.60 -14.64 18.41
C ALA A 45 -1.99 -14.70 17.01
N PRO A 46 -1.85 -15.90 16.40
CA PRO A 46 -1.47 -16.02 14.99
C PRO A 46 -2.41 -15.22 14.08
N LEU A 47 -1.85 -14.61 13.05
CA LEU A 47 -2.62 -13.88 12.05
C LEU A 47 -3.08 -14.86 10.95
N ILE A 48 -4.38 -14.85 10.67
CA ILE A 48 -4.97 -15.59 9.55
C ILE A 48 -5.30 -14.56 8.47
N THR A 49 -4.71 -14.73 7.28
CA THR A 49 -4.89 -13.76 6.18
C THR A 49 -4.78 -14.42 4.82
N ASN A 50 -5.37 -13.81 3.81
CA ASN A 50 -5.20 -14.10 2.38
C ASN A 50 -4.49 -12.96 1.64
N ASP A 51 -4.14 -11.87 2.32
CA ASP A 51 -3.41 -10.77 1.72
C ASP A 51 -1.97 -11.18 1.37
N GLY A 52 -1.66 -11.11 0.05
CA GLY A 52 -0.38 -11.57 -0.48
C GLY A 52 0.81 -10.76 0.00
N VAL A 53 0.68 -9.44 0.21
CA VAL A 53 1.79 -8.61 0.67
C VAL A 53 2.10 -8.87 2.15
N THR A 54 1.09 -9.03 2.99
CA THR A 54 1.26 -9.38 4.40
C THR A 54 1.96 -10.73 4.57
N ILE A 55 1.52 -11.74 3.78
CA ILE A 55 2.18 -13.06 3.77
C ILE A 55 3.63 -12.95 3.30
N ALA A 56 3.87 -12.25 2.20
CA ALA A 56 5.21 -12.10 1.63
C ALA A 56 6.17 -11.37 2.59
N LYS A 57 5.70 -10.35 3.31
CA LYS A 57 6.49 -9.60 4.30
C LYS A 57 6.93 -10.43 5.49
N ASP A 58 6.12 -11.39 5.90
CA ASP A 58 6.36 -12.24 7.09
C ASP A 58 7.33 -13.40 6.79
N ILE A 59 7.53 -13.77 5.51
CA ILE A 59 8.40 -14.88 5.15
C ILE A 59 9.87 -14.47 5.23
N GLU A 60 10.62 -15.21 6.06
CA GLU A 60 12.07 -15.16 6.18
C GLU A 60 12.63 -16.58 6.22
N LEU A 61 13.61 -16.87 5.36
CA LEU A 61 14.18 -18.20 5.22
C LEU A 61 15.51 -18.33 5.96
N GLU A 62 15.81 -19.53 6.48
CA GLU A 62 16.99 -19.78 7.28
C GLU A 62 18.28 -19.69 6.44
N ASP A 63 18.28 -20.25 5.22
CA ASP A 63 19.41 -20.15 4.28
C ASP A 63 19.47 -18.72 3.70
N PRO A 64 20.58 -17.98 3.92
CA PRO A 64 20.69 -16.60 3.49
C PRO A 64 20.63 -16.42 1.96
N PHE A 65 21.03 -17.40 1.17
CA PHE A 65 21.00 -17.35 -0.29
C PHE A 65 19.59 -17.59 -0.82
N GLU A 66 18.86 -18.55 -0.24
CA GLU A 66 17.42 -18.75 -0.55
C GLU A 66 16.61 -17.52 -0.09
N ASN A 67 16.92 -17.01 1.11
CA ASN A 67 16.25 -15.81 1.63
C ASN A 67 16.40 -14.59 0.71
N MET A 68 17.56 -14.40 0.05
CA MET A 68 17.70 -13.34 -0.94
C MET A 68 16.73 -13.52 -2.11
N GLY A 69 16.49 -14.76 -2.58
CA GLY A 69 15.49 -15.04 -3.60
C GLY A 69 14.07 -14.67 -3.14
N ALA A 70 13.71 -15.05 -1.92
CA ALA A 70 12.44 -14.69 -1.30
C ALA A 70 12.29 -13.17 -1.16
N GLN A 71 13.32 -12.45 -0.67
CA GLN A 71 13.30 -10.99 -0.50
C GLN A 71 13.12 -10.24 -1.83
N ILE A 72 13.71 -10.74 -2.92
CA ILE A 72 13.55 -10.16 -4.26
C ILE A 72 12.07 -10.25 -4.71
N VAL A 73 11.39 -11.38 -4.50
CA VAL A 73 9.97 -11.52 -4.86
C VAL A 73 9.06 -10.78 -3.88
N LYS A 74 9.44 -10.70 -2.61
CA LYS A 74 8.77 -9.84 -1.63
C LYS A 74 8.71 -8.37 -2.11
N GLU A 75 9.78 -7.88 -2.77
CA GLU A 75 9.79 -6.54 -3.36
C GLU A 75 8.72 -6.39 -4.45
N VAL A 76 8.44 -7.43 -5.25
CA VAL A 76 7.36 -7.40 -6.26
C VAL A 76 6.00 -7.13 -5.60
N ALA A 77 5.67 -7.89 -4.55
CA ALA A 77 4.42 -7.73 -3.81
C ALA A 77 4.33 -6.32 -3.18
N THR A 78 5.39 -5.87 -2.52
CA THR A 78 5.45 -4.56 -1.87
C THR A 78 5.28 -3.41 -2.87
N LYS A 79 6.00 -3.44 -4.02
CA LYS A 79 5.88 -2.40 -5.04
C LYS A 79 4.52 -2.38 -5.72
N THR A 80 3.89 -3.54 -5.88
CA THR A 80 2.54 -3.62 -6.44
C THR A 80 1.52 -3.03 -5.46
N ASN A 81 1.67 -3.32 -4.18
CA ASN A 81 0.87 -2.71 -3.13
C ASN A 81 1.03 -1.17 -3.09
N ASP A 82 2.28 -0.67 -3.15
CA ASP A 82 2.56 0.78 -3.12
C ASP A 82 1.89 1.54 -4.29
N VAL A 83 1.78 0.92 -5.46
CA VAL A 83 1.28 1.56 -6.70
C VAL A 83 -0.22 1.38 -6.89
N ALA A 84 -0.75 0.21 -6.58
CA ALA A 84 -2.11 -0.18 -6.92
C ALA A 84 -2.95 -0.62 -5.71
N GLY A 85 -2.32 -0.89 -4.57
CA GLY A 85 -2.97 -1.29 -3.32
C GLY A 85 -3.60 -2.69 -3.34
N ASP A 86 -3.54 -3.38 -4.46
CA ASP A 86 -4.08 -4.74 -4.68
C ASP A 86 -3.24 -5.47 -5.74
N GLY A 87 -3.55 -6.75 -6.01
CA GLY A 87 -2.89 -7.57 -7.05
C GLY A 87 -1.52 -8.12 -6.64
N THR A 88 -1.17 -8.09 -5.37
CA THR A 88 0.12 -8.51 -4.82
C THR A 88 0.39 -10.01 -5.04
N THR A 89 -0.63 -10.85 -4.87
CA THR A 89 -0.58 -12.29 -5.15
C THR A 89 -0.38 -12.56 -6.65
N THR A 90 -1.11 -11.86 -7.50
CA THR A 90 -0.98 -11.97 -8.97
C THR A 90 0.42 -11.58 -9.44
N ALA A 91 0.98 -10.49 -8.91
CA ALA A 91 2.33 -10.05 -9.23
C ALA A 91 3.39 -11.07 -8.81
N THR A 92 3.25 -11.67 -7.64
CA THR A 92 4.13 -12.73 -7.12
C THR A 92 4.11 -13.97 -8.01
N VAL A 93 2.92 -14.41 -8.42
CA VAL A 93 2.72 -15.57 -9.31
C VAL A 93 3.33 -15.34 -10.70
N LEU A 94 3.12 -14.14 -11.27
CA LEU A 94 3.73 -13.74 -12.54
C LEU A 94 5.26 -13.74 -12.45
N ALA A 95 5.82 -13.18 -11.38
CA ALA A 95 7.27 -13.14 -11.17
C ALA A 95 7.85 -14.56 -11.06
N GLN A 96 7.24 -15.45 -10.27
CA GLN A 96 7.62 -16.84 -10.15
C GLN A 96 7.64 -17.54 -11.52
N ALA A 97 6.56 -17.38 -12.29
CA ALA A 97 6.44 -18.00 -13.61
C ALA A 97 7.54 -17.54 -14.58
N MET A 98 7.83 -16.21 -14.59
CA MET A 98 8.89 -15.63 -15.41
C MET A 98 10.27 -16.11 -14.98
N ILE A 99 10.56 -16.15 -13.67
CA ILE A 99 11.84 -16.59 -13.13
C ILE A 99 12.07 -18.06 -13.46
N ASN A 100 11.11 -18.94 -13.18
CA ASN A 100 11.22 -20.37 -13.44
C ASN A 100 11.41 -20.67 -14.94
N ALA A 101 10.68 -19.99 -15.83
CA ALA A 101 10.86 -20.13 -17.26
C ALA A 101 12.21 -19.58 -17.73
N GLY A 102 12.62 -18.41 -17.19
CA GLY A 102 13.90 -17.79 -17.51
C GLY A 102 15.10 -18.61 -17.07
N MET A 103 15.07 -19.18 -15.85
CA MET A 103 16.14 -20.06 -15.34
C MET A 103 16.38 -21.29 -16.22
N LYS A 104 15.30 -21.90 -16.74
CA LYS A 104 15.41 -23.02 -17.70
C LYS A 104 16.11 -22.60 -18.99
N ASN A 105 15.79 -21.43 -19.53
CA ASN A 105 16.41 -20.91 -20.75
C ASN A 105 17.87 -20.49 -20.54
N LEU A 106 18.21 -19.91 -19.37
CA LEU A 106 19.60 -19.63 -18.99
C LEU A 106 20.43 -20.90 -18.87
N ALA A 107 19.88 -21.95 -18.28
CA ALA A 107 20.54 -23.27 -18.22
C ALA A 107 20.77 -23.87 -19.61
N ALA A 108 19.92 -23.54 -20.59
CA ALA A 108 20.09 -23.91 -21.99
C ALA A 108 21.07 -23.01 -22.77
N GLY A 109 21.65 -21.98 -22.14
CA GLY A 109 22.69 -21.11 -22.71
C GLY A 109 22.19 -19.80 -23.32
N ALA A 110 20.94 -19.41 -23.07
CA ALA A 110 20.41 -18.14 -23.54
C ALA A 110 21.12 -16.94 -22.88
N ASN A 111 21.29 -15.85 -23.63
CA ASN A 111 21.92 -14.63 -23.12
C ASN A 111 20.93 -13.81 -22.26
N PRO A 112 21.18 -13.62 -20.94
CA PRO A 112 20.25 -12.95 -20.03
C PRO A 112 19.96 -11.50 -20.42
N ILE A 113 20.94 -10.79 -20.97
CA ILE A 113 20.76 -9.39 -21.36
C ILE A 113 19.83 -9.26 -22.58
N ILE A 114 19.88 -10.24 -23.49
CA ILE A 114 19.01 -10.27 -24.67
C ILE A 114 17.61 -10.76 -24.27
N LEU A 115 17.51 -11.78 -23.40
CA LEU A 115 16.23 -12.20 -22.81
C LEU A 115 15.48 -11.03 -22.17
N ARG A 116 16.18 -10.23 -21.36
CA ARG A 116 15.62 -9.04 -20.71
C ARG A 116 15.01 -8.04 -21.71
N LYS A 117 15.64 -7.84 -22.88
CA LYS A 117 15.09 -6.97 -23.93
C LYS A 117 13.78 -7.52 -24.48
N GLY A 118 13.73 -8.82 -24.75
CA GLY A 118 12.52 -9.50 -25.23
C GLY A 118 11.39 -9.45 -24.21
N MET A 119 11.69 -9.73 -22.92
CA MET A 119 10.73 -9.63 -21.82
C MET A 119 10.13 -8.23 -21.74
N LYS A 120 10.96 -7.19 -21.80
CA LYS A 120 10.49 -5.79 -21.76
C LYS A 120 9.56 -5.45 -22.91
N LYS A 121 9.87 -5.86 -24.14
CA LYS A 121 9.02 -5.66 -25.31
C LYS A 121 7.68 -6.37 -25.17
N ALA A 122 7.69 -7.61 -24.70
CA ALA A 122 6.49 -8.42 -24.47
C ALA A 122 5.58 -7.79 -23.40
N THR A 123 6.18 -7.33 -22.30
CA THR A 123 5.44 -6.64 -21.23
C THR A 123 4.81 -5.35 -21.73
N ASN A 124 5.53 -4.55 -22.51
CA ASN A 124 4.96 -3.31 -23.07
C ASN A 124 3.77 -3.62 -23.99
N ALA A 125 3.87 -4.62 -24.86
CA ALA A 125 2.78 -5.04 -25.73
C ALA A 125 1.56 -5.54 -24.94
N ALA A 126 1.78 -6.32 -23.88
CA ALA A 126 0.70 -6.78 -23.01
C ALA A 126 0.04 -5.63 -22.24
N VAL A 127 0.83 -4.68 -21.71
CA VAL A 127 0.31 -3.50 -20.99
C VAL A 127 -0.51 -2.61 -21.91
N GLU A 128 -0.05 -2.38 -23.13
CA GLU A 128 -0.81 -1.64 -24.14
C GLU A 128 -2.14 -2.33 -24.48
N ALA A 129 -2.11 -3.65 -24.66
CA ALA A 129 -3.33 -4.44 -24.90
C ALA A 129 -4.29 -4.39 -23.73
N ILE A 130 -3.81 -4.46 -22.48
CA ILE A 130 -4.62 -4.30 -21.26
C ILE A 130 -5.27 -2.91 -21.23
N GLY A 131 -4.49 -1.85 -21.51
CA GLY A 131 -5.03 -0.48 -21.57
C GLY A 131 -6.12 -0.31 -22.63
N ASN A 132 -5.95 -0.95 -23.79
CA ASN A 132 -6.95 -0.90 -24.88
C ASN A 132 -8.23 -1.70 -24.56
N MET A 133 -8.18 -2.66 -23.64
CA MET A 133 -9.35 -3.42 -23.17
C MET A 133 -10.06 -2.74 -22.00
N SER A 134 -9.48 -1.66 -21.43
CA SER A 134 -10.04 -0.99 -20.27
C SER A 134 -11.28 -0.18 -20.61
N GLU A 135 -12.31 -0.31 -19.78
CA GLU A 135 -13.54 0.45 -19.83
C GLU A 135 -13.65 1.35 -18.58
N GLN A 136 -14.12 2.58 -18.76
CA GLN A 136 -14.30 3.51 -17.65
C GLN A 136 -15.41 3.03 -16.71
N VAL A 137 -15.23 3.22 -15.41
CA VAL A 137 -16.24 2.86 -14.40
C VAL A 137 -17.47 3.74 -14.54
N GLY A 138 -18.62 3.13 -14.82
CA GLY A 138 -19.88 3.81 -15.14
C GLY A 138 -20.81 4.12 -13.96
N GLY A 139 -20.32 4.11 -12.72
CA GLY A 139 -21.12 4.51 -11.57
C GLY A 139 -21.06 3.55 -10.37
N LYS A 140 -21.91 3.81 -9.37
CA LYS A 140 -21.94 3.13 -8.06
C LYS A 140 -22.01 1.60 -8.15
N GLU A 141 -22.81 1.06 -9.08
CA GLU A 141 -22.99 -0.39 -9.22
C GLU A 141 -21.68 -1.09 -9.64
N GLN A 142 -20.94 -0.50 -10.59
CA GLN A 142 -19.64 -1.05 -11.00
C GLN A 142 -18.58 -0.88 -9.90
N ILE A 143 -18.60 0.24 -9.17
CA ILE A 143 -17.75 0.45 -8.00
C ILE A 143 -18.01 -0.65 -6.96
N ALA A 144 -19.28 -0.93 -6.65
CA ALA A 144 -19.64 -2.01 -5.72
C ALA A 144 -19.15 -3.38 -6.21
N LYS A 145 -19.24 -3.68 -7.50
CA LYS A 145 -18.73 -4.94 -8.08
C LYS A 145 -17.21 -5.07 -7.94
N VAL A 146 -16.45 -4.00 -8.26
CA VAL A 146 -14.98 -4.00 -8.07
C VAL A 146 -14.62 -4.28 -6.62
N ALA A 147 -15.23 -3.55 -5.70
CA ALA A 147 -14.97 -3.72 -4.27
C ALA A 147 -15.38 -5.10 -3.76
N SER A 148 -16.52 -5.64 -4.23
CA SER A 148 -16.99 -6.98 -3.86
C SER A 148 -16.05 -8.09 -4.32
N ILE A 149 -15.50 -7.97 -5.53
CA ILE A 149 -14.51 -8.95 -6.04
C ILE A 149 -13.22 -8.90 -5.24
N SER A 150 -12.69 -7.71 -4.97
CA SER A 150 -11.46 -7.56 -4.20
C SER A 150 -11.63 -8.04 -2.74
N ALA A 151 -12.76 -7.70 -2.11
CA ALA A 151 -13.07 -8.14 -0.75
C ALA A 151 -13.58 -9.58 -0.66
N ALA A 152 -13.97 -10.22 -1.76
CA ALA A 152 -14.72 -11.47 -1.79
C ALA A 152 -16.01 -11.43 -0.92
N ASP A 153 -16.66 -10.24 -0.84
CA ASP A 153 -17.80 -9.97 0.03
C ASP A 153 -18.67 -8.84 -0.57
N GLU A 154 -19.96 -9.13 -0.82
CA GLU A 154 -20.88 -8.16 -1.41
C GLU A 154 -21.28 -7.03 -0.45
N GLU A 155 -21.36 -7.30 0.86
CA GLU A 155 -21.70 -6.28 1.86
C GLU A 155 -20.56 -5.26 1.98
N VAL A 156 -19.32 -5.73 1.96
CA VAL A 156 -18.12 -4.87 1.92
C VAL A 156 -18.10 -4.04 0.64
N GLY A 157 -18.42 -4.65 -0.51
CA GLY A 157 -18.47 -3.94 -1.78
C GLY A 157 -19.49 -2.80 -1.79
N GLN A 158 -20.68 -3.05 -1.27
CA GLN A 158 -21.71 -2.02 -1.15
C GLN A 158 -21.30 -0.89 -0.19
N LEU A 159 -20.65 -1.24 0.93
CA LEU A 159 -20.17 -0.28 1.91
C LEU A 159 -19.12 0.68 1.33
N VAL A 160 -18.16 0.14 0.56
CA VAL A 160 -17.13 0.95 -0.12
C VAL A 160 -17.78 1.87 -1.17
N ALA A 161 -18.74 1.36 -1.96
CA ALA A 161 -19.45 2.18 -2.94
C ALA A 161 -20.26 3.30 -2.28
N ASP A 162 -20.93 3.02 -1.16
CA ASP A 162 -21.65 4.02 -0.36
C ASP A 162 -20.72 5.08 0.21
N ALA A 163 -19.53 4.67 0.67
CA ALA A 163 -18.51 5.59 1.14
C ALA A 163 -18.03 6.53 0.03
N MET A 164 -17.72 5.97 -1.15
CA MET A 164 -17.27 6.76 -2.31
C MET A 164 -18.35 7.71 -2.85
N GLU A 165 -19.62 7.32 -2.78
CA GLU A 165 -20.73 8.21 -3.17
C GLU A 165 -20.90 9.38 -2.19
N LYS A 166 -20.70 9.15 -0.87
CA LYS A 166 -20.85 10.18 0.16
C LYS A 166 -19.73 11.21 0.17
N VAL A 167 -18.53 10.81 -0.21
CA VAL A 167 -17.41 11.72 -0.40
C VAL A 167 -17.29 12.11 -1.87
N SER A 168 -16.86 13.33 -2.17
CA SER A 168 -16.58 13.74 -3.56
C SER A 168 -15.46 12.88 -4.16
N GLN A 169 -15.19 13.01 -5.47
CA GLN A 169 -14.10 12.26 -6.14
C GLN A 169 -12.74 12.44 -5.46
N ASP A 170 -12.52 13.60 -4.84
CA ASP A 170 -11.31 13.92 -4.05
C ASP A 170 -11.49 13.63 -2.55
N GLY A 171 -12.60 13.00 -2.16
CA GLY A 171 -12.94 12.74 -0.77
C GLY A 171 -12.10 11.60 -0.18
N VAL A 172 -11.86 11.70 1.12
CA VAL A 172 -11.02 10.76 1.86
C VAL A 172 -11.89 9.70 2.51
N ILE A 173 -11.48 8.44 2.36
CA ILE A 173 -12.07 7.30 3.06
C ILE A 173 -10.99 6.70 3.94
N THR A 174 -11.26 6.57 5.24
CA THR A 174 -10.39 5.92 6.22
C THR A 174 -11.07 4.68 6.79
N ILE A 175 -10.27 3.72 7.22
CA ILE A 175 -10.74 2.48 7.83
C ILE A 175 -10.19 2.45 9.26
N GLU A 176 -11.09 2.43 10.24
CA GLU A 176 -10.78 2.38 11.66
C GLU A 176 -11.35 1.12 12.30
N GLU A 177 -10.80 0.74 13.44
CA GLU A 177 -11.34 -0.34 14.25
C GLU A 177 -12.57 0.14 15.06
N SER A 178 -13.65 -0.63 15.04
CA SER A 178 -14.83 -0.37 15.85
C SER A 178 -14.67 -0.99 17.24
N LYS A 179 -15.25 -0.34 18.24
CA LYS A 179 -15.43 -0.94 19.58
C LYS A 179 -16.66 -1.84 19.66
N THR A 180 -17.45 -1.91 18.58
CA THR A 180 -18.67 -2.72 18.48
C THR A 180 -18.44 -3.89 17.52
N MET A 181 -19.36 -4.85 17.53
CA MET A 181 -19.32 -6.00 16.60
C MET A 181 -19.84 -5.66 15.21
N LYS A 182 -20.29 -4.42 14.97
CA LYS A 182 -20.88 -4.02 13.69
C LYS A 182 -19.91 -3.14 12.92
N THR A 183 -19.84 -3.36 11.61
CA THR A 183 -19.19 -2.47 10.68
C THR A 183 -20.15 -1.33 10.28
N GLU A 184 -19.71 -0.09 10.41
CA GLU A 184 -20.53 1.10 10.22
C GLU A 184 -19.78 2.12 9.36
N LEU A 185 -20.54 2.91 8.58
CA LEU A 185 -20.03 4.01 7.75
C LEU A 185 -20.50 5.34 8.31
N ASP A 186 -19.54 6.15 8.78
CA ASP A 186 -19.79 7.51 9.24
C ASP A 186 -19.18 8.53 8.29
N LEU A 187 -19.83 9.67 8.15
CA LEU A 187 -19.27 10.84 7.50
C LEU A 187 -18.95 11.88 8.58
N VAL A 188 -17.68 12.24 8.70
CA VAL A 188 -17.18 13.16 9.71
C VAL A 188 -16.45 14.35 9.08
N GLU A 189 -16.31 15.43 9.84
CA GLU A 189 -15.51 16.57 9.41
C GLU A 189 -14.02 16.20 9.48
N GLY A 190 -13.27 16.53 8.43
CA GLY A 190 -11.87 16.18 8.33
C GLY A 190 -11.24 16.64 7.03
N MET A 191 -9.94 16.50 6.91
CA MET A 191 -9.23 16.82 5.68
C MET A 191 -7.96 16.00 5.50
N GLN A 192 -7.56 15.82 4.25
CA GLN A 192 -6.26 15.29 3.88
C GLN A 192 -5.38 16.37 3.26
N PHE A 193 -4.07 16.32 3.51
CA PHE A 193 -3.08 17.13 2.80
C PHE A 193 -1.83 16.32 2.46
N ASP A 194 -1.15 16.72 1.39
CA ASP A 194 -0.05 15.98 0.74
C ASP A 194 1.28 16.27 1.45
N ARG A 195 1.40 15.88 2.71
CA ARG A 195 2.62 15.87 3.52
C ARG A 195 2.53 14.76 4.53
N GLY A 196 3.56 13.94 4.61
CA GLY A 196 3.67 12.87 5.59
C GLY A 196 4.65 13.16 6.71
N TYR A 197 4.99 12.13 7.47
CA TYR A 197 5.91 12.28 8.60
C TYR A 197 7.31 12.72 8.15
N ILE A 198 7.97 13.54 8.97
CA ILE A 198 9.33 14.06 8.70
C ILE A 198 10.37 12.95 8.74
N SER A 199 10.14 11.92 9.55
CA SER A 199 11.05 10.78 9.70
C SER A 199 10.27 9.48 9.83
N ALA A 200 10.73 8.43 9.16
CA ALA A 200 10.18 7.08 9.25
C ALA A 200 10.13 6.53 10.69
N TYR A 201 11.07 6.96 11.55
CA TYR A 201 11.07 6.60 12.98
C TYR A 201 9.86 7.16 13.75
N MET A 202 9.07 8.04 13.14
CA MET A 202 7.83 8.54 13.72
C MET A 202 6.60 7.67 13.42
N ALA A 203 6.73 6.64 12.59
CA ALA A 203 5.68 5.65 12.39
C ALA A 203 5.35 4.92 13.72
N THR A 204 4.07 4.63 13.95
CA THR A 204 3.61 3.81 15.09
C THR A 204 3.50 2.34 14.69
N ASP A 205 3.15 2.09 13.43
CA ASP A 205 3.18 0.80 12.77
C ASP A 205 4.33 0.79 11.76
N MET A 206 5.39 0.06 12.08
CA MET A 206 6.59 -0.03 11.24
C MET A 206 6.41 -0.99 10.06
N GLU A 207 5.45 -1.91 10.12
CA GLU A 207 5.14 -2.83 9.02
C GLU A 207 4.40 -2.11 7.89
N LYS A 208 3.41 -1.29 8.27
CA LYS A 208 2.62 -0.46 7.34
C LYS A 208 3.26 0.90 7.04
N MET A 209 4.31 1.28 7.79
CA MET A 209 4.94 2.61 7.69
C MET A 209 3.94 3.75 7.89
N VAL A 210 3.05 3.61 8.88
CA VAL A 210 1.99 4.56 9.21
C VAL A 210 2.12 5.00 10.66
N ALA A 211 1.80 6.26 10.96
CA ALA A 211 1.63 6.75 12.31
C ALA A 211 0.14 7.06 12.56
N GLU A 212 -0.45 6.38 13.53
CA GLU A 212 -1.84 6.59 13.96
C GLU A 212 -1.86 7.19 15.37
N LEU A 213 -2.53 8.32 15.52
CA LEU A 213 -2.69 9.04 16.77
C LEU A 213 -4.17 9.17 17.09
N ASP A 214 -4.63 8.55 18.17
CA ASP A 214 -5.99 8.75 18.69
C ASP A 214 -6.00 9.91 19.66
N ASP A 215 -6.98 10.78 19.52
CA ASP A 215 -7.22 11.96 20.36
C ASP A 215 -5.99 12.85 20.58
N PRO A 216 -5.21 13.17 19.50
CA PRO A 216 -3.99 13.96 19.64
C PRO A 216 -4.28 15.44 19.88
N TYR A 217 -3.34 16.09 20.55
CA TYR A 217 -3.15 17.53 20.44
C TYR A 217 -2.40 17.87 19.15
N ILE A 218 -2.69 19.01 18.52
CA ILE A 218 -2.11 19.40 17.24
C ILE A 218 -1.49 20.79 17.38
N LEU A 219 -0.16 20.87 17.35
CA LEU A 219 0.57 22.12 17.26
C LEU A 219 0.69 22.51 15.78
N ILE A 220 0.24 23.72 15.45
CA ILE A 220 0.24 24.24 14.09
C ILE A 220 1.11 25.51 14.05
N THR A 221 2.17 25.49 13.24
CA THR A 221 3.07 26.63 13.10
C THR A 221 3.61 26.79 11.69
N ASP A 222 3.83 28.00 11.25
CA ASP A 222 4.52 28.33 9.99
C ASP A 222 6.04 28.41 10.17
N LYS A 223 6.54 28.22 11.40
CA LYS A 223 7.97 28.27 11.73
C LYS A 223 8.66 26.92 11.53
N LYS A 224 9.97 27.02 11.38
CA LYS A 224 10.89 25.89 11.43
C LYS A 224 11.33 25.64 12.87
N ILE A 225 11.29 24.39 13.32
CA ILE A 225 11.70 24.00 14.67
C ILE A 225 13.07 23.31 14.59
N SER A 226 14.12 24.02 14.94
CA SER A 226 15.50 23.49 14.96
C SER A 226 16.02 23.26 16.38
N ASN A 227 15.54 24.04 17.35
CA ASN A 227 15.92 23.99 18.75
C ASN A 227 14.74 23.48 19.60
N ILE A 228 14.96 22.40 20.35
CA ILE A 228 13.92 21.82 21.21
C ILE A 228 13.45 22.75 22.32
N GLN A 229 14.32 23.67 22.76
CA GLN A 229 14.02 24.64 23.84
C GLN A 229 12.84 25.55 23.51
N GLU A 230 12.59 25.80 22.22
CA GLU A 230 11.49 26.64 21.77
C GLU A 230 10.10 26.04 22.06
N ILE A 231 10.00 24.73 22.15
CA ILE A 231 8.75 24.00 22.42
C ILE A 231 8.79 23.21 23.73
N LEU A 232 9.88 23.28 24.48
CA LEU A 232 10.09 22.48 25.68
C LEU A 232 8.98 22.67 26.74
N PRO A 233 8.55 23.90 27.07
CA PRO A 233 7.48 24.11 28.05
C PRO A 233 6.16 23.46 27.66
N LEU A 234 5.85 23.42 26.36
CA LEU A 234 4.67 22.75 25.82
C LEU A 234 4.82 21.22 25.90
N LEU A 235 5.99 20.71 25.50
CA LEU A 235 6.28 19.26 25.55
C LEU A 235 6.19 18.71 26.99
N GLU A 236 6.66 19.45 27.98
CA GLU A 236 6.56 19.05 29.39
C GLU A 236 5.10 18.89 29.82
N GLN A 237 4.20 19.76 29.42
CA GLN A 237 2.77 19.67 29.70
C GLN A 237 2.13 18.47 28.99
N ILE A 238 2.47 18.20 27.72
CA ILE A 238 2.02 17.03 26.95
C ILE A 238 2.47 15.74 27.62
N VAL A 239 3.74 15.64 28.00
CA VAL A 239 4.30 14.47 28.69
C VAL A 239 3.61 14.24 30.04
N GLN A 240 3.40 15.30 30.84
CA GLN A 240 2.72 15.19 32.13
C GLN A 240 1.26 14.75 32.01
N SER A 241 0.58 15.15 30.93
CA SER A 241 -0.80 14.72 30.67
C SER A 241 -0.91 13.32 30.06
N GLY A 242 0.21 12.73 29.61
CA GLY A 242 0.23 11.46 28.88
C GLY A 242 -0.43 11.54 27.49
N ALA A 243 -0.57 12.72 26.94
CA ALA A 243 -1.25 12.96 25.67
C ALA A 243 -0.36 12.68 24.46
N LYS A 244 -1.00 12.44 23.31
CA LYS A 244 -0.32 12.31 22.02
C LYS A 244 -0.22 13.68 21.36
N LEU A 245 0.85 13.94 20.60
CA LEU A 245 1.09 15.21 19.93
C LEU A 245 1.38 15.02 18.45
N LEU A 246 0.64 15.74 17.60
CA LEU A 246 1.00 16.01 16.22
C LEU A 246 1.62 17.41 16.13
N ILE A 247 2.75 17.54 15.47
CA ILE A 247 3.38 18.84 15.18
C ILE A 247 3.33 19.06 13.67
N ILE A 248 2.63 20.09 13.24
CA ILE A 248 2.60 20.57 11.85
C ILE A 248 3.43 21.85 11.80
N ALA A 249 4.62 21.79 11.22
CA ALA A 249 5.58 22.87 11.17
C ALA A 249 6.16 23.04 9.76
N GLU A 250 6.76 24.19 9.45
CA GLU A 250 7.47 24.35 8.17
C GLU A 250 8.49 23.23 7.96
N ASP A 251 9.30 22.98 8.97
CA ASP A 251 10.20 21.82 9.07
C ASP A 251 10.54 21.55 10.54
N ILE A 252 10.97 20.34 10.85
CA ILE A 252 11.58 20.00 12.13
C ILE A 252 12.92 19.35 11.82
N GLU A 253 14.00 19.93 12.31
CA GLU A 253 15.35 19.46 11.97
C GLU A 253 16.34 19.52 13.14
N GLY A 254 17.56 19.07 12.90
CA GLY A 254 18.68 19.19 13.81
C GLY A 254 18.43 18.55 15.17
N GLU A 255 18.74 19.28 16.24
CA GLU A 255 18.60 18.81 17.63
C GLU A 255 17.14 18.52 17.99
N ALA A 256 16.19 19.35 17.55
CA ALA A 256 14.78 19.18 17.84
C ALA A 256 14.27 17.83 17.31
N LEU A 257 14.52 17.53 16.03
CA LEU A 257 14.12 16.27 15.43
C LEU A 257 14.72 15.06 16.15
N THR A 258 16.02 15.10 16.41
CA THR A 258 16.72 14.01 17.10
C THR A 258 16.15 13.76 18.49
N THR A 259 15.89 14.82 19.26
CA THR A 259 15.34 14.74 20.61
C THR A 259 13.93 14.15 20.59
N LEU A 260 13.06 14.58 19.68
CA LEU A 260 11.71 14.03 19.54
C LEU A 260 11.73 12.55 19.20
N ILE A 261 12.56 12.13 18.22
CA ILE A 261 12.69 10.73 17.83
C ILE A 261 13.20 9.86 18.99
N VAL A 262 14.28 10.28 19.68
CA VAL A 262 14.85 9.52 20.79
C VAL A 262 13.84 9.33 21.92
N ASN A 263 13.09 10.37 22.30
CA ASN A 263 12.09 10.27 23.36
C ASN A 263 10.89 9.39 22.95
N LYS A 264 10.45 9.47 21.68
CA LYS A 264 9.44 8.57 21.15
C LYS A 264 9.89 7.12 21.20
N LEU A 265 11.09 6.82 20.72
CA LEU A 265 11.65 5.45 20.73
C LEU A 265 11.84 4.89 22.15
N ARG A 266 12.10 5.75 23.13
CA ARG A 266 12.15 5.38 24.55
C ARG A 266 10.75 5.20 25.18
N GLY A 267 9.68 5.49 24.44
CA GLY A 267 8.32 5.42 24.95
C GLY A 267 7.96 6.53 25.95
N THR A 268 8.75 7.60 26.03
CA THR A 268 8.50 8.72 26.96
C THR A 268 7.22 9.46 26.61
N PHE A 269 6.96 9.68 25.31
CA PHE A 269 5.69 10.22 24.81
C PHE A 269 5.49 9.91 23.32
N SER A 270 4.24 9.99 22.88
CA SER A 270 3.88 9.75 21.49
C SER A 270 3.83 11.07 20.73
N VAL A 271 4.73 11.23 19.76
CA VAL A 271 4.81 12.43 18.91
C VAL A 271 5.04 12.07 17.47
N VAL A 272 4.39 12.82 16.58
CA VAL A 272 4.61 12.75 15.13
C VAL A 272 4.81 14.17 14.60
N GLY A 273 5.86 14.39 13.84
CA GLY A 273 6.13 15.64 13.15
C GLY A 273 5.84 15.52 11.66
N VAL A 274 5.13 16.50 11.13
CA VAL A 274 4.72 16.60 9.73
C VAL A 274 5.12 17.96 9.17
N LYS A 275 5.54 18.01 7.91
CA LYS A 275 5.78 19.29 7.23
C LYS A 275 4.46 19.97 6.87
N ALA A 276 4.40 21.28 7.09
CA ALA A 276 3.25 22.09 6.70
C ALA A 276 3.00 22.02 5.18
N PRO A 277 1.74 21.89 4.75
CA PRO A 277 1.41 21.84 3.32
C PRO A 277 1.58 23.19 2.66
N GLY A 278 1.95 23.21 1.38
CA GLY A 278 2.13 24.41 0.58
C GLY A 278 3.45 25.16 0.87
N TYR A 279 3.58 26.34 0.26
CA TYR A 279 4.73 27.24 0.38
C TYR A 279 4.26 28.70 0.45
N GLY A 280 5.01 29.57 1.15
CA GLY A 280 4.72 31.00 1.26
C GLY A 280 3.30 31.26 1.79
N ASP A 281 2.60 32.22 1.20
CA ASP A 281 1.25 32.63 1.62
C ASP A 281 0.22 31.49 1.52
N ARG A 282 0.44 30.57 0.60
CA ARG A 282 -0.38 29.36 0.47
C ARG A 282 -0.25 28.44 1.67
N ARG A 283 0.96 28.28 2.22
CA ARG A 283 1.18 27.51 3.46
C ARG A 283 0.40 28.13 4.61
N LYS A 284 0.48 29.45 4.78
CA LYS A 284 -0.24 30.16 5.84
C LYS A 284 -1.74 29.92 5.76
N ALA A 285 -2.29 30.08 4.55
CA ALA A 285 -3.70 29.88 4.31
C ALA A 285 -4.17 28.43 4.57
N MET A 286 -3.34 27.43 4.25
CA MET A 286 -3.63 26.02 4.54
C MET A 286 -3.51 25.71 6.04
N LEU A 287 -2.54 26.30 6.74
CA LEU A 287 -2.42 26.18 8.20
C LEU A 287 -3.63 26.79 8.92
N GLU A 288 -4.16 27.93 8.44
CA GLU A 288 -5.41 28.50 8.94
C GLU A 288 -6.61 27.55 8.74
N ASP A 289 -6.71 26.89 7.58
CA ASP A 289 -7.77 25.93 7.30
C ASP A 289 -7.70 24.72 8.27
N ILE A 290 -6.48 24.24 8.55
CA ILE A 290 -6.25 23.18 9.53
C ILE A 290 -6.60 23.65 10.95
N ALA A 291 -6.23 24.88 11.31
CA ALA A 291 -6.55 25.46 12.61
C ALA A 291 -8.07 25.61 12.83
N ILE A 292 -8.80 26.08 11.81
CA ILE A 292 -10.27 26.17 11.85
C ILE A 292 -10.90 24.79 12.00
N LEU A 293 -10.39 23.79 11.25
CA LEU A 293 -10.90 22.42 11.31
C LEU A 293 -10.68 21.79 12.69
N THR A 294 -9.55 22.03 13.32
CA THR A 294 -9.14 21.39 14.57
C THR A 294 -9.44 22.21 15.83
N GLY A 295 -9.92 23.43 15.65
CA GLY A 295 -10.17 24.36 16.77
C GLY A 295 -8.90 24.91 17.41
N GLY A 296 -7.75 24.82 16.72
CA GLY A 296 -6.46 25.34 17.19
C GLY A 296 -6.17 26.75 16.70
N THR A 297 -4.98 27.24 17.07
CA THR A 297 -4.44 28.54 16.66
C THR A 297 -3.12 28.33 15.93
N VAL A 298 -2.90 29.04 14.81
CA VAL A 298 -1.60 29.02 14.14
C VAL A 298 -0.61 29.84 14.96
N VAL A 299 0.46 29.18 15.43
CA VAL A 299 1.56 29.85 16.15
C VAL A 299 2.50 30.47 15.11
N SER A 300 2.44 31.80 14.96
CA SER A 300 3.17 32.55 13.94
C SER A 300 3.57 33.91 14.46
N GLU A 301 4.69 34.43 13.96
CA GLU A 301 5.12 35.82 14.28
C GLU A 301 4.14 36.86 13.76
N GLU A 302 3.44 36.62 12.67
CA GLU A 302 2.45 37.52 12.13
C GLU A 302 1.25 37.71 13.06
N VAL A 303 0.91 36.68 13.84
CA VAL A 303 -0.13 36.74 14.88
C VAL A 303 0.45 37.21 16.21
N GLY A 304 1.76 37.44 16.30
CA GLY A 304 2.46 37.89 17.49
C GLY A 304 2.69 36.81 18.53
N ILE A 305 2.64 35.52 18.14
CA ILE A 305 2.83 34.38 19.05
C ILE A 305 4.17 33.71 18.71
N GLU A 306 5.08 33.64 19.68
CA GLU A 306 6.31 32.87 19.54
C GLU A 306 6.09 31.41 19.99
N LEU A 307 6.87 30.46 19.45
CA LEU A 307 6.76 29.03 19.80
C LEU A 307 6.92 28.75 21.31
N LYS A 308 7.77 29.52 21.98
CA LYS A 308 8.00 29.43 23.44
C LYS A 308 6.78 29.82 24.27
N ASP A 309 5.88 30.64 23.70
CA ASP A 309 4.69 31.11 24.35
C ASP A 309 3.43 30.27 24.01
N ALA A 310 3.63 29.17 23.24
CA ALA A 310 2.55 28.27 22.90
C ALA A 310 2.06 27.50 24.13
N THR A 311 0.74 27.50 24.33
CA THR A 311 0.05 26.86 25.44
C THR A 311 -0.91 25.78 24.98
N MET A 312 -1.35 24.90 25.87
CA MET A 312 -2.23 23.78 25.54
C MET A 312 -3.58 24.20 24.93
N ASP A 313 -4.09 25.33 25.29
CA ASP A 313 -5.35 25.91 24.78
C ASP A 313 -5.25 26.44 23.35
N MET A 314 -4.04 26.67 22.85
CA MET A 314 -3.79 27.02 21.45
C MET A 314 -3.72 25.83 20.53
N LEU A 315 -3.61 24.62 21.08
CA LEU A 315 -3.48 23.39 20.30
C LEU A 315 -4.83 22.97 19.72
N GLY A 316 -4.81 22.58 18.45
CA GLY A 316 -5.95 21.91 17.84
C GLY A 316 -6.16 20.51 18.41
N ARG A 317 -7.34 19.94 18.15
CA ARG A 317 -7.73 18.57 18.52
C ARG A 317 -8.40 17.87 17.37
N ALA A 318 -8.26 16.58 17.30
CA ALA A 318 -9.02 15.71 16.40
C ALA A 318 -9.27 14.36 17.08
N LYS A 319 -10.25 13.61 16.61
CA LYS A 319 -10.53 12.28 17.13
C LYS A 319 -9.42 11.30 16.77
N SER A 320 -8.97 11.34 15.51
CA SER A 320 -7.79 10.57 15.07
C SER A 320 -7.01 11.33 14.01
N VAL A 321 -5.72 11.00 13.90
CA VAL A 321 -4.85 11.47 12.81
C VAL A 321 -4.06 10.28 12.28
N LYS A 322 -4.12 10.07 10.97
CA LYS A 322 -3.32 9.07 10.25
C LYS A 322 -2.27 9.78 9.42
N VAL A 323 -1.00 9.45 9.64
CA VAL A 323 0.14 10.03 8.90
C VAL A 323 0.87 8.92 8.17
N GLU A 324 0.92 9.03 6.86
CA GLU A 324 1.66 8.17 5.96
C GLU A 324 2.96 8.85 5.50
N LYS A 325 3.69 8.23 4.61
CA LYS A 325 4.94 8.78 4.09
C LYS A 325 4.74 10.13 3.37
N GLU A 326 3.64 10.28 2.67
CA GLU A 326 3.38 11.44 1.80
C GLU A 326 2.10 12.20 2.12
N ASN A 327 1.21 11.61 2.94
CA ASN A 327 -0.10 12.15 3.25
C ASN A 327 -0.35 12.20 4.75
N THR A 328 -1.16 13.17 5.16
CA THR A 328 -1.72 13.26 6.52
C THR A 328 -3.22 13.45 6.43
N VAL A 329 -3.97 12.63 7.14
CA VAL A 329 -5.43 12.68 7.25
C VAL A 329 -5.81 13.05 8.68
N ILE A 330 -6.54 14.14 8.85
CA ILE A 330 -7.15 14.55 10.11
C ILE A 330 -8.62 14.15 10.07
N VAL A 331 -9.06 13.37 11.04
CA VAL A 331 -10.40 12.80 11.12
C VAL A 331 -11.13 13.41 12.32
N ASP A 332 -12.34 13.90 12.10
CA ASP A 332 -13.23 14.46 13.13
C ASP A 332 -12.52 15.54 13.98
N GLY A 333 -12.14 16.61 13.28
CA GLY A 333 -11.52 17.79 13.91
C GLY A 333 -12.48 18.47 14.88
N ALA A 334 -11.97 18.93 16.02
CA ALA A 334 -12.77 19.54 17.09
C ALA A 334 -13.11 21.02 16.85
N GLY A 335 -12.96 21.53 15.61
CA GLY A 335 -13.27 22.91 15.24
C GLY A 335 -14.76 23.22 15.31
N ASP A 336 -15.07 24.53 15.44
CA ASP A 336 -16.45 24.98 15.41
C ASP A 336 -17.07 24.84 14.02
N LYS A 337 -18.17 24.10 13.93
CA LYS A 337 -18.91 23.87 12.67
C LYS A 337 -19.37 25.15 11.98
N ALA A 338 -19.69 26.21 12.75
CA ALA A 338 -20.07 27.48 12.18
C ALA A 338 -18.86 28.18 11.53
N ALA A 339 -17.69 28.10 12.15
CA ALA A 339 -16.45 28.64 11.60
C ALA A 339 -16.03 27.91 10.31
N ILE A 340 -16.13 26.57 10.28
CA ILE A 340 -15.87 25.76 9.09
C ILE A 340 -16.82 26.16 7.95
N LYS A 341 -18.13 26.26 8.21
CA LYS A 341 -19.12 26.71 7.21
C LYS A 341 -18.84 28.13 6.70
N ALA A 342 -18.45 29.04 7.58
CA ALA A 342 -18.08 30.41 7.21
C ALA A 342 -16.86 30.40 6.28
N ARG A 343 -15.83 29.57 6.57
CA ARG A 343 -14.64 29.43 5.73
C ARG A 343 -14.98 28.85 4.34
N VAL A 344 -15.83 27.84 4.29
CA VAL A 344 -16.36 27.28 3.03
C VAL A 344 -17.13 28.34 2.22
N GLY A 345 -17.93 29.17 2.88
CA GLY A 345 -18.62 30.29 2.25
C GLY A 345 -17.65 31.35 1.68
N GLN A 346 -16.56 31.65 2.39
CA GLN A 346 -15.50 32.54 1.89
C GLN A 346 -14.86 32.01 0.61
N PHE A 347 -14.52 30.70 0.56
CA PHE A 347 -13.96 30.11 -0.65
C PHE A 347 -14.91 30.22 -1.83
N LYS A 348 -16.19 29.92 -1.67
CA LYS A 348 -17.19 30.05 -2.74
C LYS A 348 -17.24 31.46 -3.28
N SER A 349 -17.29 32.46 -2.41
CA SER A 349 -17.30 33.88 -2.81
C SER A 349 -15.99 34.29 -3.52
N GLN A 350 -14.83 33.80 -3.05
CA GLN A 350 -13.55 34.10 -3.69
C GLN A 350 -13.43 33.45 -5.08
N ILE A 351 -13.94 32.23 -5.26
CA ILE A 351 -13.96 31.53 -6.55
C ILE A 351 -14.79 32.30 -7.59
N GLU A 352 -15.91 32.93 -7.17
CA GLU A 352 -16.78 33.71 -8.05
C GLU A 352 -16.12 35.02 -8.54
N VAL A 353 -15.29 35.64 -7.72
CA VAL A 353 -14.68 36.95 -8.04
C VAL A 353 -13.28 36.87 -8.60
N THR A 354 -12.58 35.74 -8.45
CA THR A 354 -11.20 35.62 -8.94
C THR A 354 -11.14 35.54 -10.46
N THR A 355 -10.23 36.31 -11.05
CA THR A 355 -9.99 36.36 -12.49
C THR A 355 -8.86 35.44 -12.95
N SER A 356 -8.06 34.93 -12.03
CA SER A 356 -6.96 34.00 -12.27
C SER A 356 -7.47 32.57 -12.27
N ASP A 357 -7.32 31.86 -13.36
CA ASP A 357 -7.71 30.43 -13.46
C ASP A 357 -6.90 29.57 -12.50
N PHE A 358 -5.61 29.88 -12.30
CA PHE A 358 -4.75 29.19 -11.34
C PHE A 358 -5.24 29.38 -9.89
N ASP A 359 -5.57 30.63 -9.49
CA ASP A 359 -6.07 30.88 -8.14
C ASP A 359 -7.45 30.25 -7.93
N ARG A 360 -8.28 30.26 -8.98
CA ARG A 360 -9.60 29.58 -8.94
C ARG A 360 -9.43 28.08 -8.70
N GLU A 361 -8.55 27.43 -9.44
CA GLU A 361 -8.25 25.99 -9.25
C GLU A 361 -7.78 25.70 -7.80
N LYS A 362 -6.90 26.54 -7.26
CA LYS A 362 -6.38 26.36 -5.90
C LYS A 362 -7.40 26.63 -4.80
N LEU A 363 -8.30 27.56 -5.01
CA LEU A 363 -9.43 27.78 -4.11
C LEU A 363 -10.44 26.62 -4.18
N GLN A 364 -10.68 26.05 -5.36
CA GLN A 364 -11.51 24.87 -5.53
C GLN A 364 -10.90 23.64 -4.82
N GLU A 365 -9.60 23.43 -4.93
CA GLU A 365 -8.89 22.37 -4.21
C GLU A 365 -9.05 22.52 -2.69
N ARG A 366 -8.85 23.70 -2.14
CA ARG A 366 -9.03 23.97 -0.70
C ARG A 366 -10.49 23.80 -0.25
N LEU A 367 -11.42 24.27 -1.08
CA LEU A 367 -12.86 24.08 -0.85
C LEU A 367 -13.21 22.60 -0.78
N ALA A 368 -12.74 21.79 -1.74
CA ALA A 368 -12.98 20.36 -1.77
C ALA A 368 -12.40 19.66 -0.52
N LYS A 369 -11.16 19.99 -0.13
CA LYS A 369 -10.51 19.42 1.06
C LYS A 369 -11.24 19.76 2.37
N LEU A 370 -11.79 20.97 2.52
CA LEU A 370 -12.47 21.37 3.75
C LEU A 370 -13.96 20.97 3.78
N SER A 371 -14.64 20.93 2.63
CA SER A 371 -16.08 20.65 2.54
C SER A 371 -16.40 19.18 2.28
N GLY A 372 -15.44 18.39 1.77
CA GLY A 372 -15.66 16.99 1.37
C GLY A 372 -15.86 16.04 2.56
N GLY A 373 -15.35 16.39 3.73
CA GLY A 373 -15.36 15.52 4.90
C GLY A 373 -14.47 14.29 4.72
N VAL A 374 -14.54 13.39 5.69
CA VAL A 374 -13.89 12.08 5.66
C VAL A 374 -14.94 11.02 5.91
N ALA A 375 -15.06 10.03 5.00
CA ALA A 375 -15.85 8.84 5.25
C ALA A 375 -15.01 7.88 6.11
N VAL A 376 -15.53 7.50 7.27
CA VAL A 376 -14.87 6.58 8.20
C VAL A 376 -15.62 5.27 8.19
N ILE A 377 -14.99 4.21 7.69
CA ILE A 377 -15.51 2.86 7.79
C ILE A 377 -14.95 2.26 9.08
N ARG A 378 -15.82 2.06 10.09
CA ARG A 378 -15.45 1.42 11.35
C ARG A 378 -15.73 -0.07 11.27
N VAL A 379 -14.67 -0.86 11.24
CA VAL A 379 -14.74 -2.31 11.13
C VAL A 379 -15.03 -2.93 12.48
N GLY A 380 -16.15 -3.63 12.62
CA GLY A 380 -16.52 -4.39 13.81
C GLY A 380 -16.43 -5.88 13.55
N ALA A 381 -15.98 -6.63 14.56
CA ALA A 381 -15.95 -8.09 14.53
C ALA A 381 -16.03 -8.68 15.95
N ALA A 382 -16.28 -9.99 16.05
CA ALA A 382 -16.38 -10.67 17.34
C ALA A 382 -15.01 -10.94 17.98
N THR A 383 -13.96 -11.06 17.18
CA THR A 383 -12.58 -11.34 17.62
C THR A 383 -11.59 -10.38 16.99
N GLU A 384 -10.46 -10.16 17.64
CA GLU A 384 -9.36 -9.33 17.12
C GLU A 384 -8.80 -9.89 15.81
N THR A 385 -8.70 -11.20 15.67
CA THR A 385 -8.22 -11.85 14.43
C THR A 385 -9.16 -11.58 13.26
N GLU A 386 -10.46 -11.72 13.46
CA GLU A 386 -11.49 -11.43 12.45
C GLU A 386 -11.50 -9.93 12.07
N MET A 387 -11.35 -9.05 13.06
CA MET A 387 -11.32 -7.60 12.83
C MET A 387 -10.11 -7.18 11.99
N LYS A 388 -8.93 -7.72 12.28
CA LYS A 388 -7.71 -7.46 11.50
C LYS A 388 -7.84 -7.96 10.06
N GLU A 389 -8.39 -9.15 9.86
CA GLU A 389 -8.62 -9.71 8.54
C GLU A 389 -9.64 -8.88 7.74
N ALA A 390 -10.77 -8.51 8.35
CA ALA A 390 -11.78 -7.68 7.73
C ALA A 390 -11.25 -6.27 7.38
N LYS A 391 -10.38 -5.69 8.23
CA LYS A 391 -9.72 -4.40 7.97
C LYS A 391 -8.82 -4.47 6.74
N LEU A 392 -7.96 -5.50 6.64
CA LEU A 392 -7.08 -5.70 5.48
C LEU A 392 -7.89 -5.86 4.19
N ARG A 393 -8.92 -6.66 4.22
CA ARG A 393 -9.82 -6.89 3.08
C ARG A 393 -10.54 -5.63 2.61
N LEU A 394 -10.94 -4.77 3.54
CA LEU A 394 -11.51 -3.45 3.23
C LEU A 394 -10.47 -2.48 2.64
N GLU A 395 -9.24 -2.50 3.16
CA GLU A 395 -8.12 -1.70 2.64
C GLU A 395 -7.84 -2.06 1.17
N ASP A 396 -7.79 -3.36 0.84
CA ASP A 396 -7.60 -3.85 -0.52
C ASP A 396 -8.76 -3.46 -1.44
N ALA A 397 -10.00 -3.66 -0.99
CA ALA A 397 -11.20 -3.30 -1.75
C ALA A 397 -11.27 -1.80 -2.07
N LEU A 398 -10.91 -0.95 -1.12
CA LEU A 398 -10.86 0.50 -1.32
C LEU A 398 -9.76 0.88 -2.32
N ALA A 399 -8.57 0.27 -2.21
CA ALA A 399 -7.46 0.52 -3.11
C ALA A 399 -7.78 0.05 -4.55
N ALA A 400 -8.34 -1.15 -4.72
CA ALA A 400 -8.80 -1.67 -6.00
C ALA A 400 -9.86 -0.76 -6.64
N THR A 401 -10.78 -0.25 -5.84
CA THR A 401 -11.83 0.65 -6.33
C THR A 401 -11.26 1.99 -6.80
N ARG A 402 -10.31 2.58 -6.07
CA ARG A 402 -9.60 3.79 -6.51
C ARG A 402 -8.83 3.54 -7.82
N ALA A 403 -8.13 2.41 -7.90
CA ALA A 403 -7.40 2.02 -9.11
C ALA A 403 -8.35 1.84 -10.32
N ALA A 404 -9.55 1.32 -10.11
CA ALA A 404 -10.58 1.19 -11.16
C ALA A 404 -11.14 2.54 -11.62
N VAL A 405 -11.35 3.47 -10.70
CA VAL A 405 -11.78 4.85 -11.05
C VAL A 405 -10.71 5.58 -11.85
N GLU A 406 -9.42 5.37 -11.53
CA GLU A 406 -8.29 6.03 -12.20
C GLU A 406 -8.06 5.52 -13.64
N GLU A 407 -8.05 4.21 -13.86
CA GLU A 407 -7.62 3.61 -15.15
C GLU A 407 -8.68 2.68 -15.78
N GLY A 408 -9.86 2.59 -15.17
CA GLY A 408 -10.94 1.73 -15.67
C GLY A 408 -10.82 0.27 -15.22
N ILE A 409 -11.72 -0.54 -15.75
CA ILE A 409 -11.92 -1.95 -15.45
C ILE A 409 -11.72 -2.83 -16.68
N ILE A 410 -11.35 -4.07 -16.45
CA ILE A 410 -11.14 -5.11 -17.46
C ILE A 410 -11.79 -6.43 -17.02
N ALA A 411 -11.84 -7.41 -17.92
CA ALA A 411 -12.22 -8.77 -17.57
C ALA A 411 -11.29 -9.34 -16.49
N GLY A 412 -11.86 -9.76 -15.37
CA GLY A 412 -11.11 -10.23 -14.20
C GLY A 412 -10.69 -11.69 -14.26
N GLY A 413 -10.27 -12.22 -13.12
CA GLY A 413 -9.91 -13.62 -12.95
C GLY A 413 -8.74 -14.08 -13.81
N GLY A 414 -7.82 -13.19 -14.18
CA GLY A 414 -6.70 -13.47 -15.04
C GLY A 414 -7.03 -13.58 -16.54
N SER A 415 -8.30 -13.42 -16.93
CA SER A 415 -8.74 -13.54 -18.32
C SER A 415 -8.15 -12.46 -19.22
N ALA A 416 -7.99 -11.23 -18.72
CA ALA A 416 -7.37 -10.14 -19.47
C ALA A 416 -5.93 -10.47 -19.90
N TYR A 417 -5.15 -11.17 -19.09
CA TYR A 417 -3.80 -11.61 -19.49
C TYR A 417 -3.83 -12.60 -20.65
N ILE A 418 -4.79 -13.53 -20.66
CA ILE A 418 -4.95 -14.50 -21.74
C ILE A 418 -5.31 -13.81 -23.05
N HIS A 419 -6.19 -12.80 -23.00
CA HIS A 419 -6.54 -12.01 -24.18
C HIS A 419 -5.40 -11.10 -24.63
N ALA A 420 -4.65 -10.48 -23.71
CA ALA A 420 -3.46 -9.65 -24.01
C ALA A 420 -2.33 -10.50 -24.63
N ALA A 421 -2.26 -11.80 -24.34
CA ALA A 421 -1.28 -12.71 -24.93
C ALA A 421 -1.35 -12.76 -26.46
N LYS A 422 -2.51 -12.44 -27.08
CA LYS A 422 -2.65 -12.36 -28.55
C LYS A 422 -1.75 -11.27 -29.12
N ALA A 423 -1.74 -10.06 -28.51
CA ALA A 423 -0.88 -8.95 -28.94
C ALA A 423 0.61 -9.29 -28.75
N VAL A 424 0.97 -9.96 -27.66
CA VAL A 424 2.35 -10.41 -27.42
C VAL A 424 2.78 -11.43 -28.46
N LYS A 425 1.91 -12.38 -28.85
CA LYS A 425 2.17 -13.37 -29.90
C LYS A 425 2.45 -12.71 -31.26
N GLU A 426 1.68 -11.70 -31.62
CA GLU A 426 1.90 -10.96 -32.87
C GLU A 426 3.23 -10.19 -32.85
N MET A 427 3.51 -9.45 -31.79
CA MET A 427 4.78 -8.74 -31.62
C MET A 427 5.99 -9.71 -31.64
N ALA A 428 5.88 -10.89 -31.01
CA ALA A 428 6.96 -11.87 -30.96
C ALA A 428 7.33 -12.49 -32.32
N LYS A 429 6.47 -12.38 -33.34
CA LYS A 429 6.79 -12.81 -34.72
C LYS A 429 7.90 -11.99 -35.35
N GLU A 430 8.08 -10.76 -34.93
CA GLU A 430 9.12 -9.85 -35.42
C GLU A 430 10.48 -10.07 -34.73
N LEU A 431 10.50 -10.87 -33.64
CA LEU A 431 11.70 -11.13 -32.85
C LEU A 431 12.38 -12.44 -33.26
N THR A 432 13.69 -12.52 -33.00
CA THR A 432 14.52 -13.70 -33.29
C THR A 432 15.45 -14.04 -32.13
N GLY A 433 15.91 -15.31 -32.06
CA GLY A 433 16.89 -15.76 -31.07
C GLY A 433 16.43 -15.53 -29.63
N ASP A 434 17.36 -15.19 -28.74
CA ASP A 434 17.11 -14.99 -27.32
C ASP A 434 16.13 -13.86 -27.01
N GLU A 435 15.98 -12.89 -27.90
CA GLU A 435 14.99 -11.82 -27.74
C GLU A 435 13.57 -12.37 -27.88
N LYS A 436 13.36 -13.26 -28.85
CA LYS A 436 12.09 -13.99 -29.00
C LYS A 436 11.83 -14.88 -27.79
N THR A 437 12.85 -15.61 -27.33
CA THR A 437 12.75 -16.44 -26.12
C THR A 437 12.36 -15.61 -24.90
N GLY A 438 12.90 -14.38 -24.75
CA GLY A 438 12.49 -13.46 -23.70
C GLY A 438 11.01 -13.08 -23.78
N ALA A 439 10.47 -12.88 -24.97
CA ALA A 439 9.04 -12.62 -25.15
C ALA A 439 8.18 -13.85 -24.84
N GLU A 440 8.65 -15.05 -25.20
CA GLU A 440 7.96 -16.32 -24.90
C GLU A 440 7.91 -16.61 -23.39
N ILE A 441 8.92 -16.20 -22.61
CA ILE A 441 8.90 -16.28 -21.14
C ILE A 441 7.72 -15.48 -20.59
N VAL A 442 7.56 -14.22 -21.02
CA VAL A 442 6.42 -13.40 -20.57
C VAL A 442 5.10 -13.99 -21.03
N LEU A 443 5.03 -14.41 -22.30
CA LEU A 443 3.83 -15.04 -22.86
C LEU A 443 3.37 -16.24 -22.02
N LYS A 444 4.29 -17.08 -21.60
CA LYS A 444 3.99 -18.22 -20.73
C LYS A 444 3.57 -17.79 -19.33
N ALA A 445 4.17 -16.73 -18.79
CA ALA A 445 3.84 -16.22 -17.48
C ALA A 445 2.43 -15.59 -17.43
N LEU A 446 1.93 -15.01 -18.54
CA LEU A 446 0.56 -14.48 -18.61
C LEU A 446 -0.52 -15.54 -18.35
N GLU A 447 -0.21 -16.81 -18.51
CA GLU A 447 -1.13 -17.94 -18.24
C GLU A 447 -1.22 -18.23 -16.72
N ALA A 448 -0.21 -17.88 -15.94
CA ALA A 448 -0.06 -18.34 -14.56
C ALA A 448 -1.20 -17.87 -13.61
N PRO A 449 -1.72 -16.64 -13.66
CA PRO A 449 -2.81 -16.24 -12.78
C PRO A 449 -4.06 -17.09 -12.95
N LEU A 450 -4.56 -17.23 -14.18
CA LEU A 450 -5.74 -18.06 -14.47
C LEU A 450 -5.48 -19.54 -14.16
N TYR A 451 -4.26 -20.02 -14.44
CA TYR A 451 -3.86 -21.39 -14.10
C TYR A 451 -4.03 -21.68 -12.60
N HIS A 452 -3.51 -20.80 -11.75
CA HIS A 452 -3.56 -21.00 -10.30
C HIS A 452 -4.95 -20.77 -9.71
N ILE A 453 -5.75 -19.85 -10.25
CA ILE A 453 -7.17 -19.71 -9.89
C ILE A 453 -7.91 -21.03 -10.14
N ALA A 454 -7.71 -21.64 -11.32
CA ALA A 454 -8.32 -22.91 -11.65
C ALA A 454 -7.80 -24.05 -10.77
N ALA A 455 -6.47 -24.12 -10.54
CA ALA A 455 -5.85 -25.14 -9.70
C ALA A 455 -6.32 -25.07 -8.24
N ASN A 456 -6.47 -23.86 -7.68
CA ASN A 456 -7.03 -23.65 -6.34
C ASN A 456 -8.52 -24.06 -6.26
N ALA A 457 -9.23 -24.05 -7.40
CA ALA A 457 -10.58 -24.60 -7.51
C ALA A 457 -10.62 -26.13 -7.71
N GLY A 458 -9.45 -26.79 -7.79
CA GLY A 458 -9.36 -28.24 -8.03
C GLY A 458 -9.52 -28.64 -9.49
N LEU A 459 -9.34 -27.71 -10.42
CA LEU A 459 -9.54 -27.91 -11.86
C LEU A 459 -8.22 -27.90 -12.64
N GLU A 460 -8.25 -28.46 -13.86
CA GLU A 460 -7.10 -28.48 -14.76
C GLU A 460 -6.95 -27.13 -15.49
N GLY A 461 -6.02 -26.29 -15.01
CA GLY A 461 -5.83 -24.92 -15.50
C GLY A 461 -5.47 -24.84 -16.99
N SER A 462 -4.69 -25.80 -17.53
CA SER A 462 -4.29 -25.80 -18.94
C SER A 462 -5.47 -25.93 -19.90
N VAL A 463 -6.49 -26.71 -19.53
CA VAL A 463 -7.73 -26.86 -20.33
C VAL A 463 -8.51 -25.56 -20.34
N ILE A 464 -8.61 -24.92 -19.18
CA ILE A 464 -9.36 -23.67 -19.01
C ILE A 464 -8.68 -22.54 -19.80
N ILE A 465 -7.37 -22.40 -19.70
CA ILE A 465 -6.59 -21.40 -20.43
C ILE A 465 -6.81 -21.53 -21.95
N ASN A 466 -6.71 -22.74 -22.50
CA ASN A 466 -6.91 -22.97 -23.92
C ASN A 466 -8.32 -22.53 -24.37
N LYS A 467 -9.34 -22.86 -23.60
CA LYS A 467 -10.72 -22.51 -23.91
C LYS A 467 -10.98 -21.00 -23.83
N VAL A 468 -10.40 -20.31 -22.84
CA VAL A 468 -10.49 -18.85 -22.75
C VAL A 468 -9.71 -18.18 -23.90
N ALA A 469 -8.55 -18.71 -24.28
CA ALA A 469 -7.77 -18.17 -25.40
C ALA A 469 -8.47 -18.26 -26.76
N GLU A 470 -9.32 -19.27 -26.96
CA GLU A 470 -10.16 -19.46 -28.16
C GLU A 470 -11.46 -18.66 -28.12
N SER A 471 -11.87 -18.15 -26.96
CA SER A 471 -13.10 -17.39 -26.76
C SER A 471 -13.00 -15.95 -27.28
N GLU A 472 -14.16 -15.29 -27.40
CA GLU A 472 -14.26 -13.86 -27.70
C GLU A 472 -13.62 -12.99 -26.60
N ALA A 473 -13.26 -11.77 -26.96
CA ALA A 473 -12.72 -10.83 -25.97
C ALA A 473 -13.74 -10.56 -24.86
N GLY A 474 -13.28 -10.52 -23.60
CA GLY A 474 -14.15 -10.35 -22.43
C GLY A 474 -14.72 -11.63 -21.85
N VAL A 475 -14.67 -12.75 -22.57
CA VAL A 475 -15.07 -14.06 -22.03
C VAL A 475 -13.93 -14.65 -21.20
N GLY A 476 -14.25 -15.11 -20.00
CA GLY A 476 -13.32 -15.76 -19.07
C GLY A 476 -13.97 -16.95 -18.37
N PHE A 477 -13.29 -17.43 -17.35
CA PHE A 477 -13.74 -18.56 -16.54
C PHE A 477 -14.08 -18.11 -15.12
N ASP A 478 -15.34 -18.23 -14.74
CA ASP A 478 -15.78 -18.10 -13.36
C ASP A 478 -15.47 -19.36 -12.57
N ALA A 479 -14.43 -19.30 -11.72
CA ALA A 479 -13.97 -20.44 -10.93
C ALA A 479 -14.93 -20.77 -9.76
N LEU A 480 -15.85 -19.89 -9.40
CA LEU A 480 -16.84 -20.15 -8.37
C LEU A 480 -17.97 -21.02 -8.89
N SER A 481 -18.57 -20.63 -10.03
CA SER A 481 -19.65 -21.37 -10.69
C SER A 481 -19.16 -22.43 -11.67
N GLU A 482 -17.86 -22.46 -11.98
CA GLU A 482 -17.20 -23.38 -12.93
C GLU A 482 -17.75 -23.24 -14.36
N THR A 483 -18.09 -22.01 -14.76
CA THR A 483 -18.68 -21.71 -16.06
C THR A 483 -17.87 -20.68 -16.85
N TYR A 484 -18.04 -20.65 -18.17
CA TYR A 484 -17.46 -19.64 -19.05
C TYR A 484 -18.51 -18.54 -19.29
N VAL A 485 -18.15 -17.31 -18.95
CA VAL A 485 -19.07 -16.17 -18.97
C VAL A 485 -18.39 -14.94 -19.55
N ASN A 486 -19.18 -13.94 -19.97
CA ASN A 486 -18.67 -12.59 -20.14
C ASN A 486 -18.36 -12.02 -18.76
N MET A 487 -17.07 -11.78 -18.48
CA MET A 487 -16.59 -11.44 -17.15
C MET A 487 -17.12 -10.07 -16.69
N VAL A 488 -17.16 -9.09 -17.59
CA VAL A 488 -17.62 -7.73 -17.25
C VAL A 488 -19.13 -7.73 -16.96
N GLU A 489 -19.93 -8.39 -17.79
CA GLU A 489 -21.39 -8.50 -17.58
C GLU A 489 -21.71 -9.26 -16.29
N SER A 490 -20.94 -10.32 -16.00
CA SER A 490 -21.09 -11.13 -14.77
C SER A 490 -20.54 -10.42 -13.52
N GLY A 491 -19.93 -9.23 -13.66
CA GLY A 491 -19.36 -8.47 -12.57
C GLY A 491 -18.01 -8.98 -12.07
N ILE A 492 -17.37 -9.93 -12.75
CA ILE A 492 -16.02 -10.43 -12.42
C ILE A 492 -15.01 -9.55 -13.14
N ILE A 493 -14.61 -8.48 -12.48
CA ILE A 493 -13.82 -7.39 -13.07
C ILE A 493 -12.60 -7.08 -12.20
N ASP A 494 -11.49 -6.75 -12.86
CA ASP A 494 -10.25 -6.30 -12.22
C ASP A 494 -9.94 -4.86 -12.64
N PRO A 495 -9.33 -4.02 -11.78
CA PRO A 495 -8.82 -2.72 -12.19
C PRO A 495 -7.67 -2.88 -13.19
N ALA A 496 -7.72 -2.11 -14.27
CA ALA A 496 -6.65 -2.14 -15.28
C ALA A 496 -5.29 -1.74 -14.70
N LYS A 497 -5.27 -0.75 -13.79
CA LYS A 497 -4.07 -0.30 -13.08
C LYS A 497 -3.43 -1.42 -12.27
N VAL A 498 -4.22 -2.21 -11.52
CA VAL A 498 -3.75 -3.36 -10.73
C VAL A 498 -3.09 -4.39 -11.64
N THR A 499 -3.81 -4.81 -12.68
CA THR A 499 -3.35 -5.86 -13.63
C THR A 499 -2.06 -5.46 -14.35
N ARG A 500 -1.98 -4.23 -14.90
CA ARG A 500 -0.76 -3.79 -15.60
C ARG A 500 0.42 -3.60 -14.64
N SER A 501 0.20 -3.05 -13.44
CA SER A 501 1.25 -2.82 -12.45
C SER A 501 1.84 -4.13 -11.95
N ALA A 502 1.00 -5.13 -11.69
CA ALA A 502 1.45 -6.48 -11.32
C ALA A 502 2.38 -7.07 -12.38
N LEU A 503 2.02 -6.98 -13.67
CA LEU A 503 2.85 -7.46 -14.77
C LEU A 503 4.17 -6.69 -14.91
N GLN A 504 4.13 -5.37 -14.81
CA GLN A 504 5.32 -4.51 -14.93
C GLN A 504 6.31 -4.77 -13.80
N ASN A 505 5.84 -4.83 -12.55
CA ASN A 505 6.68 -5.10 -11.39
C ASN A 505 7.27 -6.52 -11.42
N ALA A 506 6.45 -7.52 -11.76
CA ALA A 506 6.91 -8.90 -11.95
C ALA A 506 8.02 -8.99 -13.01
N THR A 507 7.83 -8.35 -14.18
CA THR A 507 8.83 -8.36 -15.25
C THR A 507 10.11 -7.63 -14.85
N SER A 508 9.99 -6.48 -14.18
CA SER A 508 11.14 -5.69 -13.72
C SER A 508 12.06 -6.51 -12.83
N VAL A 509 11.49 -7.15 -11.82
CA VAL A 509 12.23 -7.95 -10.85
C VAL A 509 12.73 -9.25 -11.46
N ALA A 510 11.88 -10.00 -12.17
CA ALA A 510 12.28 -11.26 -12.82
C ALA A 510 13.42 -11.03 -13.80
N SER A 511 13.31 -10.02 -14.68
CA SER A 511 14.36 -9.73 -15.66
C SER A 511 15.69 -9.29 -15.03
N THR A 512 15.65 -8.66 -13.86
CA THR A 512 16.85 -8.28 -13.11
C THR A 512 17.48 -9.50 -12.45
N LEU A 513 16.70 -10.37 -11.80
CA LEU A 513 17.17 -11.60 -11.18
C LEU A 513 17.82 -12.52 -12.21
N LEU A 514 17.25 -12.66 -13.41
CA LEU A 514 17.79 -13.49 -14.48
C LEU A 514 19.16 -13.02 -14.99
N THR A 515 19.56 -11.76 -14.75
CA THR A 515 20.90 -11.25 -15.08
C THR A 515 21.95 -11.52 -13.98
N THR A 516 21.56 -12.11 -12.86
CA THR A 516 22.45 -12.39 -11.73
C THR A 516 23.32 -13.60 -11.97
N GLU A 517 24.63 -13.47 -11.73
CA GLU A 517 25.62 -14.56 -11.88
C GLU A 517 26.26 -14.97 -10.56
N SER A 518 26.29 -14.08 -9.58
CA SER A 518 26.86 -14.37 -8.25
C SER A 518 25.98 -13.79 -7.15
N VAL A 519 25.99 -14.45 -6.00
CA VAL A 519 25.28 -14.03 -4.78
C VAL A 519 26.25 -14.03 -3.63
N VAL A 520 26.19 -12.96 -2.81
CA VAL A 520 27.13 -12.73 -1.70
C VAL A 520 26.33 -12.61 -0.40
N ALA A 521 26.58 -13.50 0.55
CA ALA A 521 25.93 -13.50 1.86
C ALA A 521 26.94 -13.26 2.99
N ASP A 522 26.47 -12.77 4.13
CA ASP A 522 27.24 -12.76 5.36
C ASP A 522 27.30 -14.16 5.95
N ILE A 523 28.49 -14.59 6.38
CA ILE A 523 28.65 -15.83 7.15
C ILE A 523 28.10 -15.56 8.54
N LYS A 524 27.04 -16.32 8.94
CA LYS A 524 26.56 -16.30 10.32
C LYS A 524 27.68 -16.79 11.25
N GLU A 525 28.19 -15.93 12.12
CA GLU A 525 29.06 -16.35 13.21
C GLU A 525 28.19 -17.06 14.24
N ASP A 526 28.47 -18.33 14.51
CA ASP A 526 27.96 -19.01 15.69
C ASP A 526 28.51 -18.26 16.93
N THR A 527 27.77 -17.30 17.44
CA THR A 527 28.08 -16.67 18.74
C THR A 527 27.88 -17.76 19.79
N PRO A 528 28.98 -18.29 20.40
CA PRO A 528 28.79 -19.24 21.48
C PRO A 528 28.01 -18.54 22.60
N ALA A 529 26.98 -19.22 23.10
CA ALA A 529 26.17 -18.72 24.21
C ALA A 529 27.15 -18.26 25.32
N PRO A 530 26.96 -17.07 25.94
CA PRO A 530 27.81 -16.61 27.00
C PRO A 530 27.89 -17.70 28.08
N ALA A 531 29.09 -18.20 28.34
CA ALA A 531 29.33 -19.19 29.36
C ALA A 531 28.77 -18.67 30.68
N MET A 532 27.80 -19.38 31.27
CA MET A 532 27.32 -19.05 32.60
C MET A 532 28.55 -18.99 33.54
N PRO A 533 28.73 -17.93 34.33
CA PRO A 533 29.78 -17.90 35.31
C PRO A 533 29.61 -19.12 36.25
N ALA A 534 30.64 -19.97 36.29
CA ALA A 534 30.70 -21.10 37.20
C ALA A 534 30.48 -20.57 38.61
N GLY A 535 29.37 -20.99 39.23
CA GLY A 535 29.01 -20.59 40.59
C GLY A 535 30.16 -20.86 41.53
N GLY A 536 30.79 -19.80 42.08
CA GLY A 536 31.75 -19.89 43.14
C GLY A 536 31.09 -20.52 44.36
N GLY A 537 31.50 -21.74 44.67
CA GLY A 537 31.11 -22.41 45.90
C GLY A 537 31.52 -21.58 47.09
N MET A 538 30.56 -21.10 47.88
CA MET A 538 30.78 -20.60 49.23
C MET A 538 31.14 -21.80 50.11
N GLY A 539 32.44 -21.98 50.43
CA GLY A 539 32.88 -22.82 51.50
C GLY A 539 32.42 -22.22 52.84
N MET A 540 31.64 -22.98 53.59
CA MET A 540 31.41 -22.73 55.00
C MET A 540 32.74 -22.81 55.77
N MET A 541 33.05 -21.80 56.54
CA MET A 541 33.60 -21.87 57.93
C MET A 541 33.14 -20.62 58.69
#